data_1cbdcb0f17c63107523676b627256ca4
#
_entry.id   1cbdcb0f17c63107523676b627256ca4
#
_cell.length_a   1.000
_cell.length_b   1.000
_cell.length_c   1.000
_cell.angle_alpha   90.00
_cell.angle_beta   90.00
_cell.angle_gamma   90.00
#
_symmetry.space_group_name_H-M   'P 1'
#
loop_
_entity.id
_entity.type
_entity.pdbx_description
1 polymer ?
#
loop_
_entity_poly.entity_id
_entity_poly.type
_entity_poly.pdbx_seq_one_letter_code
_entity_poly.pdbx_strand_id
1 'polypeptide(L)'
;MLPRKIEDILECPDCRGTLAYKRTALICQSCRHTFQLQGNVPVFSSRPVTVASMEHISNPIGAEYGEILGQGKDFILHIGAGATAQKDPNCIEFEHKIFKHTDVVGDAHHLPFRDESFDRVFAFNVFEYLREPTRAAAEIARVLKPSGMVTIHAAFLQALHEQPGHFYNTTEYGLRQLVRRL
;
A
#
# COMPACT_ATOMS: atom_id res chain seq x y z
N MET A 1 -2.48 -14.24 -13.88
CA MET A 1 -3.67 -14.36 -13.01
C MET A 1 -3.22 -13.95 -11.64
N LEU A 2 -3.91 -13.01 -10.99
CA LEU A 2 -3.59 -12.58 -9.64
C LEU A 2 -3.80 -13.71 -8.64
N PRO A 3 -3.10 -13.73 -7.49
CA PRO A 3 -3.45 -14.64 -6.41
C PRO A 3 -4.92 -14.44 -6.00
N ARG A 4 -5.68 -15.53 -5.80
CA ARG A 4 -7.11 -15.46 -5.44
C ARG A 4 -7.41 -14.51 -4.28
N LYS A 5 -6.55 -14.48 -3.26
CA LYS A 5 -6.70 -13.57 -2.11
C LYS A 5 -6.74 -12.07 -2.51
N ILE A 6 -6.02 -11.68 -3.56
CA ILE A 6 -6.00 -10.27 -4.01
C ILE A 6 -7.27 -9.98 -4.82
N GLU A 7 -7.68 -10.89 -5.71
CA GLU A 7 -8.88 -10.70 -6.53
C GLU A 7 -10.14 -10.48 -5.68
N ASP A 8 -10.26 -11.20 -4.57
CA ASP A 8 -11.42 -11.18 -3.70
C ASP A 8 -11.58 -9.87 -2.92
N ILE A 9 -10.47 -9.16 -2.68
CA ILE A 9 -10.46 -7.94 -1.86
C ILE A 9 -10.33 -6.64 -2.66
N LEU A 10 -10.02 -6.73 -3.97
CA LEU A 10 -9.91 -5.52 -4.80
C LEU A 10 -11.28 -4.91 -5.10
N GLU A 11 -11.33 -3.58 -5.05
CA GLU A 11 -12.47 -2.76 -5.49
C GLU A 11 -11.98 -1.53 -6.27
N CYS A 12 -12.89 -0.86 -6.94
CA CYS A 12 -12.57 0.37 -7.65
C CYS A 12 -12.24 1.50 -6.66
N PRO A 13 -11.05 2.12 -6.72
CA PRO A 13 -10.68 3.20 -5.79
C PRO A 13 -11.52 4.48 -5.99
N ASP A 14 -12.16 4.65 -7.17
CA ASP A 14 -12.93 5.86 -7.47
C ASP A 14 -14.37 5.79 -6.93
N CYS A 15 -14.99 4.59 -6.97
CA CYS A 15 -16.41 4.44 -6.62
C CYS A 15 -16.74 3.21 -5.79
N ARG A 16 -15.72 2.41 -5.38
CA ARG A 16 -15.85 1.17 -4.63
C ARG A 16 -16.68 0.07 -5.31
N GLY A 17 -16.93 0.23 -6.62
CA GLY A 17 -17.64 -0.76 -7.41
C GLY A 17 -16.80 -2.01 -7.67
N THR A 18 -17.47 -3.12 -7.94
CA THR A 18 -16.85 -4.40 -8.27
C THR A 18 -16.02 -4.31 -9.56
N LEU A 19 -14.86 -4.94 -9.55
CA LEU A 19 -13.95 -5.02 -10.70
C LEU A 19 -14.18 -6.31 -11.48
N ALA A 20 -14.34 -6.20 -12.78
CA ALA A 20 -14.35 -7.32 -13.72
C ALA A 20 -12.96 -7.52 -14.29
N TYR A 21 -12.43 -8.73 -14.13
CA TYR A 21 -11.10 -9.10 -14.60
C TYR A 21 -11.14 -9.44 -16.10
N LYS A 22 -10.29 -8.76 -16.86
CA LYS A 22 -9.99 -9.04 -18.27
C LYS A 22 -8.52 -9.43 -18.40
N ARG A 23 -8.15 -9.99 -19.55
CA ARG A 23 -6.79 -10.49 -19.76
C ARG A 23 -5.67 -9.47 -19.43
N THR A 24 -5.91 -8.20 -19.72
CA THR A 24 -4.90 -7.12 -19.59
C THR A 24 -5.38 -5.94 -18.76
N ALA A 25 -6.58 -6.01 -18.17
CA ALA A 25 -7.16 -4.88 -17.46
C ALA A 25 -8.21 -5.32 -16.44
N LEU A 26 -8.49 -4.43 -15.49
CA LEU A 26 -9.63 -4.49 -14.59
C LEU A 26 -10.62 -3.40 -15.01
N ILE A 27 -11.89 -3.74 -15.13
CA ILE A 27 -12.95 -2.79 -15.51
C ILE A 27 -13.96 -2.68 -14.37
N CYS A 28 -14.15 -1.47 -13.86
CA CYS A 28 -15.19 -1.22 -12.87
C CYS A 28 -16.58 -1.41 -13.51
N GLN A 29 -17.40 -2.24 -12.88
CA GLN A 29 -18.76 -2.51 -13.37
C GLN A 29 -19.69 -1.33 -13.17
N SER A 30 -19.42 -0.47 -12.19
CA SER A 30 -20.22 0.71 -11.84
C SER A 30 -19.85 1.94 -12.65
N CYS A 31 -18.63 2.46 -12.51
CA CYS A 31 -18.19 3.71 -13.16
C CYS A 31 -17.51 3.50 -14.52
N ARG A 32 -17.28 2.25 -14.94
CA ARG A 32 -16.63 1.88 -16.21
C ARG A 32 -15.16 2.28 -16.34
N HIS A 33 -14.56 2.80 -15.29
CA HIS A 33 -13.12 3.07 -15.29
C HIS A 33 -12.33 1.79 -15.57
N THR A 34 -11.28 1.90 -16.38
CA THR A 34 -10.42 0.78 -16.77
C THR A 34 -9.04 0.97 -16.21
N PHE A 35 -8.57 -0.01 -15.44
CA PHE A 35 -7.23 -0.05 -14.85
C PHE A 35 -6.41 -1.12 -15.55
N GLN A 36 -5.19 -0.77 -15.95
CA GLN A 36 -4.32 -1.68 -16.69
C GLN A 36 -3.66 -2.71 -15.77
N LEU A 37 -3.37 -3.89 -16.32
CA LEU A 37 -2.45 -4.86 -15.71
C LEU A 37 -1.09 -4.69 -16.39
N GLN A 38 -0.05 -4.40 -15.61
CA GLN A 38 1.33 -4.43 -16.09
C GLN A 38 1.95 -5.77 -15.68
N GLY A 39 2.02 -6.71 -16.61
CA GLY A 39 2.20 -8.12 -16.28
C GLY A 39 1.00 -8.65 -15.51
N ASN A 40 1.21 -9.07 -14.27
CA ASN A 40 0.15 -9.50 -13.35
C ASN A 40 -0.16 -8.43 -12.27
N VAL A 41 0.45 -7.24 -12.32
CA VAL A 41 0.30 -6.20 -11.31
C VAL A 41 -0.82 -5.24 -11.73
N PRO A 42 -1.92 -5.13 -10.99
CA PRO A 42 -2.94 -4.12 -11.22
C PRO A 42 -2.40 -2.73 -10.90
N VAL A 43 -2.66 -1.80 -11.83
CA VAL A 43 -2.19 -0.42 -11.76
C VAL A 43 -3.38 0.52 -11.61
N PHE A 44 -3.61 1.00 -10.38
CA PHE A 44 -4.65 1.97 -10.03
C PHE A 44 -4.08 3.41 -10.02
N SER A 45 -3.35 3.76 -11.06
CA SER A 45 -2.75 5.08 -11.21
C SER A 45 -3.11 5.67 -12.56
N SER A 46 -3.48 6.96 -12.58
CA SER A 46 -3.67 7.74 -13.81
C SER A 46 -2.34 8.24 -14.39
N ARG A 47 -1.24 8.12 -13.64
CA ARG A 47 0.10 8.53 -14.07
C ARG A 47 0.86 7.33 -14.62
N PRO A 48 1.80 7.55 -15.57
CA PRO A 48 2.72 6.50 -15.99
C PRO A 48 3.46 5.89 -14.79
N VAL A 49 3.47 4.57 -14.72
CA VAL A 49 4.12 3.84 -13.65
C VAL A 49 5.50 3.40 -14.11
N THR A 50 6.51 3.68 -13.29
CA THR A 50 7.89 3.27 -13.54
C THR A 50 8.15 1.90 -12.91
N VAL A 51 9.03 1.13 -13.54
CA VAL A 51 9.57 -0.12 -13.01
C VAL A 51 10.93 0.16 -12.40
N ALA A 52 11.12 -0.16 -11.12
CA ALA A 52 12.42 -0.03 -10.47
C ALA A 52 13.39 -1.11 -10.96
N SER A 53 14.69 -0.91 -10.75
CA SER A 53 15.68 -1.95 -11.01
C SER A 53 15.36 -3.19 -10.17
N MET A 54 15.41 -4.37 -10.79
CA MET A 54 15.19 -5.64 -10.09
C MET A 54 16.31 -6.00 -9.10
N GLU A 55 17.45 -5.33 -9.22
CA GLU A 55 18.60 -5.49 -8.30
C GLU A 55 18.51 -4.54 -7.09
N HIS A 56 17.59 -3.55 -7.14
CA HIS A 56 17.40 -2.64 -6.03
C HIS A 56 16.80 -3.38 -4.84
N ILE A 57 17.37 -3.19 -3.65
CA ILE A 57 16.84 -3.66 -2.38
C ILE A 57 16.68 -2.44 -1.48
N SER A 58 15.49 -2.25 -0.96
CA SER A 58 15.19 -1.19 0.01
C SER A 58 15.76 -1.53 1.38
N ASN A 59 15.83 -0.56 2.27
CA ASN A 59 16.24 -0.79 3.66
C ASN A 59 15.39 -1.91 4.28
N PRO A 60 16.02 -2.85 5.01
CA PRO A 60 15.28 -3.93 5.64
C PRO A 60 14.33 -3.37 6.71
N ILE A 61 13.15 -3.96 6.83
CA ILE A 61 12.27 -3.76 7.98
C ILE A 61 12.93 -4.33 9.24
N GLY A 62 12.63 -3.78 10.42
CA GLY A 62 13.16 -4.28 11.70
C GLY A 62 12.86 -5.76 11.91
N ALA A 63 13.70 -6.45 12.68
CA ALA A 63 13.59 -7.88 12.92
C ALA A 63 12.23 -8.28 13.50
N GLU A 64 11.67 -7.46 14.39
CA GLU A 64 10.35 -7.66 15.01
C GLU A 64 9.21 -7.72 13.99
N TYR A 65 9.30 -6.99 12.89
CA TYR A 65 8.29 -7.03 11.82
C TYR A 65 8.51 -8.24 10.91
N GLY A 66 9.75 -8.64 10.70
CA GLY A 66 10.09 -9.89 10.02
C GLY A 66 9.51 -11.11 10.74
N GLU A 67 9.54 -11.12 12.07
CA GLU A 67 8.92 -12.16 12.87
C GLU A 67 7.39 -12.19 12.71
N ILE A 68 6.73 -11.03 12.70
CA ILE A 68 5.28 -10.94 12.47
C ILE A 68 4.92 -11.50 11.08
N LEU A 69 5.65 -11.13 10.04
CA LEU A 69 5.48 -11.65 8.69
C LEU A 69 5.65 -13.18 8.67
N GLY A 70 6.75 -13.68 9.24
CA GLY A 70 7.08 -15.11 9.25
C GLY A 70 6.11 -16.00 10.04
N GLN A 71 5.28 -15.44 10.93
CA GLN A 71 4.25 -16.22 11.65
C GLN A 71 3.12 -16.69 10.75
N GLY A 72 2.87 -16.02 9.62
CA GLY A 72 1.86 -16.40 8.63
C GLY A 72 0.40 -16.41 9.13
N LYS A 73 0.13 -15.76 10.27
CA LYS A 73 -1.19 -15.74 10.92
C LYS A 73 -2.08 -14.63 10.40
N ASP A 74 -1.48 -13.46 10.16
CA ASP A 74 -2.16 -12.24 9.78
C ASP A 74 -2.12 -12.06 8.27
N PHE A 75 -3.20 -11.51 7.70
CA PHE A 75 -3.20 -11.01 6.33
C PHE A 75 -2.81 -9.53 6.35
N ILE A 76 -1.72 -9.20 5.70
CA ILE A 76 -1.00 -7.94 5.91
C ILE A 76 -1.01 -7.10 4.64
N LEU A 77 -1.24 -5.79 4.79
CA LEU A 77 -0.98 -4.79 3.76
C LEU A 77 0.30 -4.02 4.12
N HIS A 78 1.29 -4.03 3.25
CA HIS A 78 2.50 -3.22 3.38
C HIS A 78 2.48 -2.08 2.37
N ILE A 79 2.15 -0.89 2.83
CA ILE A 79 2.13 0.35 2.03
C ILE A 79 3.55 0.90 1.96
N GLY A 80 4.03 1.17 0.75
CA GLY A 80 5.40 1.63 0.55
C GLY A 80 6.43 0.54 0.86
N ALA A 81 6.13 -0.71 0.49
CA ALA A 81 6.99 -1.86 0.78
C ALA A 81 8.40 -1.75 0.15
N GLY A 82 8.51 -1.00 -0.96
CA GLY A 82 9.76 -0.88 -1.68
C GLY A 82 10.20 -2.19 -2.33
N ALA A 83 11.50 -2.38 -2.46
CA ALA A 83 12.10 -3.60 -2.98
C ALA A 83 12.45 -4.55 -1.82
N THR A 84 11.49 -5.33 -1.36
CA THR A 84 11.69 -6.32 -0.30
C THR A 84 12.63 -7.44 -0.76
N ALA A 85 13.45 -7.95 0.16
CA ALA A 85 14.37 -9.05 -0.13
C ALA A 85 13.63 -10.37 -0.37
N GLN A 86 12.55 -10.61 0.36
CA GLN A 86 11.74 -11.81 0.29
C GLN A 86 10.26 -11.46 0.25
N LYS A 87 9.48 -12.24 -0.51
CA LYS A 87 8.03 -12.13 -0.58
C LYS A 87 7.38 -13.00 0.49
N ASP A 88 6.54 -12.39 1.32
CA ASP A 88 5.66 -13.14 2.22
C ASP A 88 4.31 -13.42 1.52
N PRO A 89 3.82 -14.67 1.52
CA PRO A 89 2.58 -15.04 0.84
C PRO A 89 1.32 -14.45 1.48
N ASN A 90 1.39 -14.00 2.73
CA ASN A 90 0.27 -13.35 3.44
C ASN A 90 0.40 -11.82 3.47
N CYS A 91 1.41 -11.25 2.82
CA CYS A 91 1.62 -9.82 2.74
C CYS A 91 1.37 -9.31 1.31
N ILE A 92 0.46 -8.36 1.17
CA ILE A 92 0.24 -7.60 -0.06
C ILE A 92 1.18 -6.40 -0.05
N GLU A 93 2.07 -6.34 -1.02
CA GLU A 93 2.98 -5.22 -1.22
C GLU A 93 2.33 -4.19 -2.15
N PHE A 94 1.98 -3.04 -1.57
CA PHE A 94 1.34 -1.93 -2.24
C PHE A 94 2.31 -0.77 -2.44
N GLU A 95 2.40 -0.26 -3.66
CA GLU A 95 3.40 0.73 -4.04
C GLU A 95 2.89 1.74 -5.06
N HIS A 96 3.63 2.85 -5.25
CA HIS A 96 3.38 3.85 -6.29
C HIS A 96 4.13 3.55 -7.61
N LYS A 97 5.05 2.59 -7.60
CA LYS A 97 5.81 2.08 -8.75
C LYS A 97 6.01 0.57 -8.62
N ILE A 98 6.47 -0.09 -9.65
CA ILE A 98 6.67 -1.54 -9.65
C ILE A 98 8.07 -1.88 -9.18
N PHE A 99 8.18 -2.62 -8.07
CA PHE A 99 9.36 -3.32 -7.60
C PHE A 99 9.22 -4.82 -7.83
N LYS A 100 10.23 -5.58 -7.47
CA LYS A 100 10.30 -7.04 -7.69
C LYS A 100 9.09 -7.82 -7.16
N HIS A 101 8.57 -7.44 -6.01
CA HIS A 101 7.51 -8.18 -5.33
C HIS A 101 6.19 -7.39 -5.21
N THR A 102 6.09 -6.23 -5.87
CA THR A 102 4.88 -5.42 -5.85
C THR A 102 3.67 -6.21 -6.34
N ASP A 103 2.62 -6.26 -5.54
CA ASP A 103 1.36 -6.92 -5.88
C ASP A 103 0.35 -5.95 -6.50
N VAL A 104 0.33 -4.71 -6.02
CA VAL A 104 -0.64 -3.69 -6.44
C VAL A 104 0.04 -2.33 -6.49
N VAL A 105 -0.20 -1.59 -7.57
CA VAL A 105 0.23 -0.19 -7.70
C VAL A 105 -0.95 0.74 -7.55
N GLY A 106 -0.79 1.78 -6.71
CA GLY A 106 -1.83 2.78 -6.52
C GLY A 106 -1.41 3.97 -5.65
N ASP A 107 -2.41 4.73 -5.22
CA ASP A 107 -2.26 5.88 -4.34
C ASP A 107 -2.81 5.54 -2.94
N ALA A 108 -2.01 5.72 -1.90
CA ALA A 108 -2.42 5.44 -0.52
C ALA A 108 -3.58 6.32 -0.03
N HIS A 109 -3.88 7.42 -0.73
CA HIS A 109 -5.04 8.25 -0.46
C HIS A 109 -6.36 7.64 -0.95
N HIS A 110 -6.30 6.53 -1.74
CA HIS A 110 -7.44 5.82 -2.33
C HIS A 110 -7.07 4.34 -2.50
N LEU A 111 -7.02 3.61 -1.41
CA LEU A 111 -6.64 2.21 -1.44
C LEU A 111 -7.68 1.37 -2.21
N PRO A 112 -7.27 0.57 -3.20
CA PRO A 112 -8.18 -0.22 -4.02
C PRO A 112 -8.60 -1.53 -3.34
N PHE A 113 -8.79 -1.51 -2.02
CA PHE A 113 -9.15 -2.66 -1.22
C PHE A 113 -10.47 -2.42 -0.50
N ARG A 114 -11.25 -3.49 -0.34
CA ARG A 114 -12.50 -3.46 0.42
C ARG A 114 -12.27 -3.13 1.87
N ASP A 115 -13.31 -2.65 2.52
CA ASP A 115 -13.34 -2.43 3.96
C ASP A 115 -12.97 -3.73 4.70
N GLU A 116 -12.32 -3.60 5.85
CA GLU A 116 -12.03 -4.71 6.78
C GLU A 116 -11.31 -5.91 6.14
N SER A 117 -10.41 -5.65 5.19
CA SER A 117 -9.70 -6.71 4.45
C SER A 117 -8.47 -7.24 5.17
N PHE A 118 -7.80 -6.42 5.98
CA PHE A 118 -6.48 -6.74 6.55
C PHE A 118 -6.47 -6.84 8.07
N ASP A 119 -5.71 -7.79 8.58
CA ASP A 119 -5.45 -7.92 10.02
C ASP A 119 -4.41 -6.91 10.49
N ARG A 120 -3.45 -6.57 9.60
CA ARG A 120 -2.40 -5.58 9.85
C ARG A 120 -2.15 -4.69 8.66
N VAL A 121 -1.70 -3.47 8.95
CA VAL A 121 -1.13 -2.56 7.95
C VAL A 121 0.24 -2.09 8.42
N PHE A 122 1.22 -2.15 7.53
CA PHE A 122 2.55 -1.53 7.71
C PHE A 122 2.68 -0.34 6.76
N ALA A 123 3.22 0.78 7.28
CA ALA A 123 3.57 1.96 6.50
C ALA A 123 4.88 2.54 7.04
N PHE A 124 6.01 2.12 6.47
CA PHE A 124 7.34 2.52 6.92
C PHE A 124 7.93 3.55 5.98
N ASN A 125 8.21 4.76 6.52
CA ASN A 125 8.76 5.89 5.78
C ASN A 125 7.91 6.21 4.53
N VAL A 126 6.61 6.37 4.73
CA VAL A 126 5.61 6.69 3.69
C VAL A 126 4.93 8.02 3.98
N PHE A 127 4.59 8.28 5.25
CA PHE A 127 3.79 9.42 5.64
C PHE A 127 4.46 10.77 5.32
N GLU A 128 5.79 10.80 5.26
CA GLU A 128 6.55 11.97 4.85
C GLU A 128 6.34 12.37 3.38
N TYR A 129 5.91 11.41 2.54
CA TYR A 129 5.66 11.62 1.10
C TYR A 129 4.19 11.82 0.75
N LEU A 130 3.28 11.68 1.70
CA LEU A 130 1.85 11.83 1.46
C LEU A 130 1.43 13.30 1.51
N ARG A 131 0.74 13.79 0.49
CA ARG A 131 0.23 15.17 0.47
C ARG A 131 -0.87 15.39 1.49
N GLU A 132 -1.74 14.41 1.66
CA GLU A 132 -2.88 14.41 2.57
C GLU A 132 -2.81 13.20 3.52
N PRO A 133 -1.86 13.18 4.48
CA PRO A 133 -1.60 12.00 5.32
C PRO A 133 -2.81 11.58 6.17
N THR A 134 -3.68 12.54 6.55
CA THR A 134 -4.93 12.22 7.27
C THR A 134 -5.93 11.44 6.41
N ARG A 135 -5.93 11.65 5.09
CA ARG A 135 -6.75 10.90 4.15
C ARG A 135 -6.24 9.48 4.00
N ALA A 136 -4.93 9.31 3.85
CA ALA A 136 -4.33 7.99 3.83
C ALA A 136 -4.56 7.23 5.14
N ALA A 137 -4.48 7.91 6.30
CA ALA A 137 -4.84 7.33 7.59
C ALA A 137 -6.29 6.85 7.62
N ALA A 138 -7.24 7.63 7.06
CA ALA A 138 -8.63 7.20 6.97
C ALA A 138 -8.83 5.96 6.07
N GLU A 139 -8.09 5.87 4.97
CA GLU A 139 -8.11 4.68 4.11
C GLU A 139 -7.48 3.45 4.82
N ILE A 140 -6.39 3.63 5.56
CA ILE A 140 -5.81 2.58 6.40
C ILE A 140 -6.84 2.09 7.43
N ALA A 141 -7.52 3.01 8.13
CA ALA A 141 -8.58 2.66 9.08
C ALA A 141 -9.71 1.85 8.42
N ARG A 142 -10.10 2.23 7.21
CA ARG A 142 -11.17 1.57 6.46
C ARG A 142 -10.82 0.12 6.08
N VAL A 143 -9.61 -0.11 5.62
CA VAL A 143 -9.20 -1.45 5.15
C VAL A 143 -8.76 -2.38 6.28
N LEU A 144 -8.51 -1.86 7.49
CA LEU A 144 -8.24 -2.66 8.68
C LEU A 144 -9.52 -3.31 9.20
N LYS A 145 -9.43 -4.58 9.58
CA LYS A 145 -10.50 -5.27 10.31
C LYS A 145 -10.70 -4.64 11.69
N PRO A 146 -11.89 -4.81 12.30
CA PRO A 146 -12.06 -4.51 13.72
C PRO A 146 -10.99 -5.22 14.55
N SER A 147 -10.33 -4.49 15.45
CA SER A 147 -9.17 -4.96 16.24
C SER A 147 -7.89 -5.24 15.42
N GLY A 148 -7.85 -4.87 14.16
CA GLY A 148 -6.63 -4.89 13.34
C GLY A 148 -5.57 -3.92 13.89
N MET A 149 -4.31 -4.14 13.53
CA MET A 149 -3.21 -3.31 14.02
C MET A 149 -2.50 -2.59 12.87
N VAL A 150 -2.11 -1.34 13.12
CA VAL A 150 -1.26 -0.57 12.20
C VAL A 150 0.08 -0.27 12.86
N THR A 151 1.15 -0.37 12.07
CA THR A 151 2.48 0.10 12.47
C THR A 151 2.96 1.13 11.46
N ILE A 152 3.26 2.33 11.95
CA ILE A 152 3.70 3.45 11.12
C ILE A 152 5.05 3.94 11.63
N HIS A 153 6.02 4.02 10.72
CA HIS A 153 7.24 4.80 10.92
C HIS A 153 7.18 6.03 10.03
N ALA A 154 7.53 7.19 10.57
CA ALA A 154 7.61 8.44 9.83
C ALA A 154 8.93 9.14 10.13
N ALA A 155 9.46 9.87 9.13
CA ALA A 155 10.68 10.62 9.27
C ALA A 155 10.57 11.71 10.35
N PHE A 156 11.60 11.80 11.22
CA PHE A 156 11.78 12.86 12.18
C PHE A 156 13.25 13.30 12.20
N LEU A 157 13.51 14.61 12.13
CA LEU A 157 14.85 15.21 12.06
C LEU A 157 15.70 14.67 10.90
N GLN A 158 15.07 14.23 9.82
CA GLN A 158 15.75 13.74 8.64
C GLN A 158 15.96 14.88 7.63
N ALA A 159 17.12 14.89 6.97
CA ALA A 159 17.39 15.81 5.87
C ALA A 159 16.37 15.59 4.73
N LEU A 160 16.03 16.68 4.01
CA LEU A 160 15.16 16.58 2.84
C LEU A 160 15.76 15.64 1.80
N HIS A 161 14.97 14.71 1.35
CA HIS A 161 15.30 13.74 0.29
C HIS A 161 14.07 13.52 -0.61
N GLU A 162 14.23 12.86 -1.75
CA GLU A 162 13.15 12.60 -2.73
C GLU A 162 12.39 13.89 -3.15
N GLN A 163 13.12 14.99 -3.35
CA GLN A 163 12.51 16.27 -3.76
C GLN A 163 11.80 16.13 -5.13
N PRO A 164 10.61 16.76 -5.28
CA PRO A 164 9.86 17.62 -4.35
C PRO A 164 8.85 16.85 -3.47
N GLY A 165 8.99 15.54 -3.31
CA GLY A 165 7.99 14.66 -2.69
C GLY A 165 8.06 14.53 -1.17
N HIS A 166 9.11 15.02 -0.50
CA HIS A 166 9.22 14.98 0.96
C HIS A 166 8.49 16.17 1.59
N PHE A 167 7.27 15.94 2.10
CA PHE A 167 6.40 17.00 2.62
C PHE A 167 6.50 17.18 4.12
N TYR A 168 6.79 16.12 4.89
CA TYR A 168 6.70 16.15 6.35
C TYR A 168 7.91 15.51 7.04
N ASN A 169 8.41 16.20 8.07
CA ASN A 169 9.19 15.62 9.15
C ASN A 169 8.30 15.65 10.40
N THR A 170 7.89 14.52 10.93
CA THR A 170 6.78 14.44 11.87
C THR A 170 7.25 13.99 13.24
N THR A 171 6.96 14.80 14.28
CA THR A 171 7.18 14.38 15.67
C THR A 171 6.24 13.24 16.04
N GLU A 172 6.54 12.49 17.10
CA GLU A 172 5.63 11.48 17.65
C GLU A 172 4.22 12.06 17.91
N TYR A 173 4.13 13.23 18.51
CA TYR A 173 2.85 13.89 18.79
C TYR A 173 2.12 14.30 17.51
N GLY A 174 2.86 14.80 16.52
CA GLY A 174 2.33 15.12 15.20
C GLY A 174 1.78 13.88 14.50
N LEU A 175 2.53 12.78 14.51
CA LEU A 175 2.07 11.51 13.93
C LEU A 175 0.79 11.01 14.62
N ARG A 176 0.75 10.98 15.95
CA ARG A 176 -0.47 10.61 16.71
C ARG A 176 -1.67 11.46 16.34
N GLN A 177 -1.47 12.77 16.07
CA GLN A 177 -2.55 13.66 15.62
C GLN A 177 -3.02 13.33 14.20
N LEU A 178 -2.11 13.01 13.28
CA LEU A 178 -2.44 12.62 11.91
C LEU A 178 -3.27 11.33 11.86
N VAL A 179 -2.94 10.37 12.71
CA VAL A 179 -3.53 9.03 12.73
C VAL A 179 -4.58 8.82 13.83
N ARG A 180 -5.08 9.87 14.44
CA ARG A 180 -5.99 9.79 15.60
C ARG A 180 -7.32 9.05 15.36
N ARG A 181 -7.62 8.71 14.10
CA ARG A 181 -8.84 7.96 13.70
C ARG A 181 -8.57 6.48 13.44
N LEU A 182 -7.32 6.05 13.59
CA LEU A 182 -6.90 4.65 13.50
C LEU A 182 -7.15 3.88 14.79
#